data_6b919a9b18d623d1069902ce97d8711c
#
_entry.id   6b919a9b18d623d1069902ce97d8711c
#
_cell.length_a   1.000
_cell.length_b   1.000
_cell.length_c   1.000
_cell.angle_alpha   90.00
_cell.angle_beta   90.00
_cell.angle_gamma   90.00
#
_symmetry.space_group_name_H-M   'P 1'
#
loop_
_entity.id
_entity.type
_entity.pdbx_description
1 polymer ?
#
loop_
_entity_poly.entity_id
_entity_poly.type
_entity_poly.pdbx_seq_one_letter_code
_entity_poly.pdbx_strand_id
1 'polypeptide(L)'
;KDCIVANVDLKTPLVRFKKGEEPAISLNIPMISAIMQSVSDDKMAVALAKNGGMSFIYGSQTIEEQAEMVRKVKKYKAGFVISDSNLTPDNTLEDVLNLLNRTGHSTMAVTADGTPNGKLLGIVTARDYRTSRDELTKKVAEFMTPYERLIVGKEGTTLKAANDIIWEHKLNSLPIIDKEGNLQYLVFRKDYAEDKENSRALLDSEKRYMVGAGINSRDYAERVPALVEAGVDAVCIDSSEGFSEWQYDTIKW
;
A
#
# COMPACT_ATOMS: atom_id res chain seq x y z
N LYS A 1 -38.69 9.57 11.27
CA LYS A 1 -39.75 8.70 10.70
C LYS A 1 -39.41 8.24 9.28
N ASP A 2 -38.56 8.94 8.55
CA ASP A 2 -38.37 8.78 7.10
C ASP A 2 -36.90 8.55 6.68
N CYS A 3 -36.08 7.98 7.60
CA CYS A 3 -34.69 7.65 7.27
C CYS A 3 -34.66 6.32 6.51
N ILE A 4 -34.39 6.39 5.21
CA ILE A 4 -34.11 5.22 4.37
C ILE A 4 -32.58 5.06 4.36
N VAL A 5 -32.09 3.95 4.90
CA VAL A 5 -30.65 3.66 5.03
C VAL A 5 -29.90 3.79 3.70
N ALA A 6 -30.54 3.41 2.60
CA ALA A 6 -29.97 3.53 1.26
C ALA A 6 -29.71 4.98 0.80
N ASN A 7 -30.36 5.98 1.42
CA ASN A 7 -30.22 7.39 1.09
C ASN A 7 -29.26 8.13 2.03
N VAL A 8 -28.59 7.44 2.95
CA VAL A 8 -27.63 8.05 3.88
C VAL A 8 -26.34 8.34 3.13
N ASP A 9 -25.99 9.62 3.05
CA ASP A 9 -24.67 10.07 2.58
C ASP A 9 -23.73 10.22 3.79
N LEU A 10 -22.61 9.51 3.77
CA LEU A 10 -21.58 9.56 4.80
C LEU A 10 -20.48 10.58 4.51
N LYS A 11 -20.53 11.23 3.35
CA LYS A 11 -19.53 12.24 2.97
C LYS A 11 -19.53 13.38 3.97
N THR A 12 -18.34 13.75 4.45
CA THR A 12 -18.19 14.80 5.47
C THR A 12 -16.95 15.66 5.18
N PRO A 13 -17.01 16.98 5.41
CA PRO A 13 -15.83 17.84 5.29
C PRO A 13 -14.82 17.51 6.41
N LEU A 14 -13.55 17.41 6.06
CA LEU A 14 -12.46 17.29 7.03
C LEU A 14 -12.04 18.64 7.59
N VAL A 15 -12.07 19.67 6.76
CA VAL A 15 -11.62 21.04 7.09
C VAL A 15 -12.76 22.03 7.07
N ARG A 16 -12.60 23.15 7.79
CA ARG A 16 -13.58 24.24 7.78
C ARG A 16 -13.70 24.85 6.38
N PHE A 17 -14.88 25.25 6.02
CA PHE A 17 -15.21 25.94 4.78
C PHE A 17 -16.25 27.00 5.05
N LYS A 18 -16.33 28.03 4.19
CA LYS A 18 -17.35 29.05 4.26
C LYS A 18 -18.62 28.56 3.57
N LYS A 19 -19.77 29.10 4.01
CA LYS A 19 -21.04 28.77 3.37
C LYS A 19 -21.01 29.17 1.89
N GLY A 20 -21.25 28.19 1.02
CA GLY A 20 -21.23 28.35 -0.44
C GLY A 20 -19.89 28.01 -1.10
N GLU A 21 -18.87 27.62 -0.33
CA GLU A 21 -17.60 27.08 -0.82
C GLU A 21 -17.56 25.56 -0.63
N GLU A 22 -16.83 24.89 -1.49
CA GLU A 22 -16.51 23.46 -1.29
C GLU A 22 -15.36 23.31 -0.29
N PRO A 23 -15.42 22.36 0.64
CA PRO A 23 -14.31 22.09 1.55
C PRO A 23 -13.08 21.60 0.77
N ALA A 24 -11.89 22.06 1.15
CA ALA A 24 -10.64 21.66 0.51
C ALA A 24 -10.40 20.12 0.58
N ILE A 25 -10.85 19.48 1.66
CA ILE A 25 -10.79 18.02 1.84
C ILE A 25 -12.14 17.55 2.39
N SER A 26 -12.71 16.56 1.71
CA SER A 26 -13.89 15.81 2.19
C SER A 26 -13.57 14.34 2.26
N LEU A 27 -14.02 13.67 3.32
CA LEU A 27 -13.95 12.23 3.48
C LEU A 27 -15.21 11.58 2.88
N ASN A 28 -15.08 10.38 2.36
CA ASN A 28 -16.22 9.61 1.85
C ASN A 28 -16.95 8.85 2.98
N ILE A 29 -16.28 8.61 4.11
CA ILE A 29 -16.86 8.16 5.37
C ILE A 29 -16.27 8.98 6.52
N PRO A 30 -17.03 9.28 7.62
CA PRO A 30 -16.56 10.09 8.74
C PRO A 30 -15.64 9.27 9.68
N MET A 31 -14.53 8.72 9.15
CA MET A 31 -13.62 7.88 9.91
C MET A 31 -12.17 8.33 9.72
N ILE A 32 -11.51 8.61 10.83
CA ILE A 32 -10.11 9.04 10.91
C ILE A 32 -9.41 8.17 11.95
N SER A 33 -8.18 7.74 11.69
CA SER A 33 -7.38 7.05 12.69
C SER A 33 -6.60 8.01 13.57
N ALA A 34 -6.45 7.66 14.85
CA ALA A 34 -5.71 8.45 15.82
C ALA A 34 -4.20 8.47 15.49
N ILE A 35 -3.53 9.60 15.81
CA ILE A 35 -2.09 9.80 15.59
C ILE A 35 -1.28 9.03 16.65
N MET A 36 -1.32 7.71 16.57
CA MET A 36 -0.70 6.82 17.54
C MET A 36 0.13 5.75 16.85
N GLN A 37 1.33 5.48 17.37
CA GLN A 37 2.28 4.51 16.81
C GLN A 37 1.66 3.11 16.61
N SER A 38 0.86 2.66 17.54
CA SER A 38 0.20 1.33 17.48
C SER A 38 -1.06 1.30 16.61
N VAL A 39 -1.45 2.44 15.99
CA VAL A 39 -2.72 2.57 15.25
C VAL A 39 -2.48 3.00 13.81
N SER A 40 -1.68 4.02 13.56
CA SER A 40 -1.66 4.77 12.31
C SER A 40 -0.30 4.68 11.59
N ASP A 41 0.01 3.51 11.05
CA ASP A 41 1.11 3.28 10.12
C ASP A 41 0.65 3.41 8.65
N ASP A 42 1.56 3.14 7.71
CA ASP A 42 1.29 3.11 6.27
C ASP A 42 0.23 2.08 5.87
N LYS A 43 0.15 0.93 6.56
CA LYS A 43 -0.84 -0.12 6.28
C LYS A 43 -2.24 0.32 6.68
N MET A 44 -2.39 0.92 7.87
CA MET A 44 -3.65 1.51 8.32
C MET A 44 -4.07 2.65 7.38
N ALA A 45 -3.14 3.47 6.93
CA ALA A 45 -3.42 4.57 6.01
C ALA A 45 -4.00 4.07 4.69
N VAL A 46 -3.41 3.03 4.09
CA VAL A 46 -3.94 2.38 2.89
C VAL A 46 -5.31 1.77 3.15
N ALA A 47 -5.47 1.01 4.23
CA ALA A 47 -6.74 0.34 4.54
C ALA A 47 -7.88 1.34 4.75
N LEU A 48 -7.61 2.44 5.45
CA LEU A 48 -8.62 3.45 5.75
C LEU A 48 -8.99 4.28 4.51
N ALA A 49 -7.99 4.71 3.72
CA ALA A 49 -8.22 5.41 2.47
C ALA A 49 -8.97 4.55 1.44
N LYS A 50 -8.65 3.25 1.37
CA LYS A 50 -9.39 2.28 0.56
C LYS A 50 -10.88 2.25 0.91
N ASN A 51 -11.24 2.45 2.17
CA ASN A 51 -12.62 2.46 2.65
C ASN A 51 -13.26 3.86 2.70
N GLY A 52 -12.55 4.92 2.29
CA GLY A 52 -13.11 6.27 2.19
C GLY A 52 -12.82 7.19 3.38
N GLY A 53 -12.08 6.71 4.38
CA GLY A 53 -11.59 7.51 5.51
C GLY A 53 -10.16 8.00 5.29
N MET A 54 -9.54 8.62 6.31
CA MET A 54 -8.17 9.11 6.27
C MET A 54 -7.41 8.72 7.53
N SER A 55 -6.16 8.28 7.37
CA SER A 55 -5.25 8.08 8.49
C SER A 55 -4.28 9.24 8.60
N PHE A 56 -3.94 9.61 9.83
CA PHE A 56 -2.85 10.53 10.13
C PHE A 56 -1.69 9.73 10.71
N ILE A 57 -0.65 9.53 9.91
CA ILE A 57 0.54 8.75 10.30
C ILE A 57 1.21 9.39 11.52
N TYR A 58 1.55 8.57 12.52
CA TYR A 58 2.09 9.02 13.78
C TYR A 58 3.43 9.76 13.63
N GLY A 59 3.65 10.80 14.47
CA GLY A 59 4.84 11.65 14.45
C GLY A 59 5.97 11.24 15.41
N SER A 60 5.77 10.22 16.26
CA SER A 60 6.77 9.76 17.24
C SER A 60 7.84 8.86 16.61
N GLN A 61 8.39 9.29 15.49
CA GLN A 61 9.44 8.62 14.71
C GLN A 61 10.31 9.68 14.01
N THR A 62 11.37 9.27 13.34
CA THR A 62 12.19 10.20 12.56
C THR A 62 11.40 10.82 11.42
N ILE A 63 11.82 11.99 10.97
CA ILE A 63 11.20 12.71 9.84
C ILE A 63 11.21 11.83 8.58
N GLU A 64 12.36 11.17 8.32
CA GLU A 64 12.52 10.33 7.14
C GLU A 64 11.65 9.08 7.17
N GLU A 65 11.52 8.41 8.32
CA GLU A 65 10.65 7.24 8.47
C GLU A 65 9.18 7.62 8.22
N GLN A 66 8.73 8.74 8.76
CA GLN A 66 7.36 9.22 8.55
C GLN A 66 7.13 9.61 7.08
N ALA A 67 8.06 10.33 6.46
CA ALA A 67 8.00 10.70 5.05
C ALA A 67 7.99 9.46 4.15
N GLU A 68 8.77 8.41 4.49
CA GLU A 68 8.75 7.16 3.73
C GLU A 68 7.42 6.42 3.85
N MET A 69 6.77 6.43 5.02
CA MET A 69 5.40 5.89 5.17
C MET A 69 4.41 6.64 4.28
N VAL A 70 4.48 7.98 4.22
CA VAL A 70 3.66 8.79 3.31
C VAL A 70 3.93 8.41 1.85
N ARG A 71 5.21 8.32 1.44
CA ARG A 71 5.58 7.90 0.08
C ARG A 71 5.03 6.51 -0.29
N LYS A 72 5.05 5.55 0.65
CA LYS A 72 4.46 4.22 0.44
C LYS A 72 2.96 4.28 0.17
N VAL A 73 2.22 5.08 0.95
CA VAL A 73 0.78 5.28 0.72
C VAL A 73 0.53 5.91 -0.64
N LYS A 74 1.29 6.95 -1.00
CA LYS A 74 1.15 7.65 -2.30
C LYS A 74 1.54 6.80 -3.50
N LYS A 75 2.51 5.91 -3.34
CA LYS A 75 2.93 4.95 -4.38
C LYS A 75 2.03 3.73 -4.47
N TYR A 76 1.20 3.50 -3.45
CA TYR A 76 0.31 2.34 -3.44
C TYR A 76 -0.66 2.40 -4.63
N LYS A 77 -0.64 1.36 -5.44
CA LYS A 77 -1.59 1.19 -6.56
C LYS A 77 -2.54 0.07 -6.19
N ALA A 78 -3.83 0.38 -6.11
CA ALA A 78 -4.85 -0.63 -5.85
C ALA A 78 -4.72 -1.79 -6.84
N GLY A 79 -4.70 -3.02 -6.34
CA GLY A 79 -4.48 -4.23 -7.13
C GLY A 79 -3.04 -4.51 -7.58
N PHE A 80 -2.07 -3.60 -7.30
CA PHE A 80 -0.65 -3.81 -7.55
C PHE A 80 0.10 -3.95 -6.23
N VAL A 81 0.58 -5.15 -5.94
CA VAL A 81 1.23 -5.48 -4.66
C VAL A 81 2.74 -5.48 -4.84
N ILE A 82 3.45 -4.71 -4.02
CA ILE A 82 4.91 -4.87 -3.88
C ILE A 82 5.13 -6.18 -3.11
N SER A 83 5.91 -7.08 -3.69
CA SER A 83 6.15 -8.37 -3.06
C SER A 83 6.96 -8.21 -1.77
N ASP A 84 6.42 -8.70 -0.66
CA ASP A 84 7.11 -8.82 0.63
C ASP A 84 7.61 -10.26 0.90
N SER A 85 7.39 -11.14 -0.07
CA SER A 85 7.67 -12.57 -0.01
C SER A 85 8.56 -12.96 -1.19
N ASN A 86 9.85 -12.67 -1.07
CA ASN A 86 10.82 -12.87 -2.13
C ASN A 86 11.86 -13.94 -1.74
N LEU A 87 12.30 -14.70 -2.71
CA LEU A 87 13.28 -15.78 -2.60
C LEU A 87 14.39 -15.58 -3.64
N THR A 88 15.52 -16.25 -3.41
CA THR A 88 16.55 -16.46 -4.42
C THR A 88 16.49 -17.91 -4.93
N PRO A 89 17.09 -18.22 -6.08
CA PRO A 89 17.17 -19.61 -6.57
C PRO A 89 17.86 -20.58 -5.61
N ASP A 90 18.75 -20.06 -4.75
CA ASP A 90 19.52 -20.84 -3.78
C ASP A 90 18.76 -21.13 -2.48
N ASN A 91 17.65 -20.47 -2.22
CA ASN A 91 16.78 -20.80 -1.10
C ASN A 91 16.27 -22.24 -1.22
N THR A 92 15.84 -22.82 -0.10
CA THR A 92 15.35 -24.18 -0.01
C THR A 92 13.83 -24.25 0.13
N LEU A 93 13.26 -25.45 0.01
CA LEU A 93 11.84 -25.66 0.31
C LEU A 93 11.52 -25.30 1.78
N GLU A 94 12.46 -25.53 2.71
CA GLU A 94 12.30 -25.11 4.11
C GLU A 94 12.14 -23.58 4.21
N ASP A 95 12.94 -22.81 3.47
CA ASP A 95 12.81 -21.34 3.42
C ASP A 95 11.45 -20.91 2.87
N VAL A 96 10.94 -21.58 1.83
CA VAL A 96 9.59 -21.34 1.28
C VAL A 96 8.53 -21.56 2.35
N LEU A 97 8.58 -22.66 3.10
CA LEU A 97 7.60 -22.97 4.14
C LEU A 97 7.70 -21.99 5.32
N ASN A 98 8.90 -21.60 5.71
CA ASN A 98 9.12 -20.60 6.75
C ASN A 98 8.56 -19.23 6.33
N LEU A 99 8.77 -18.85 5.06
CA LEU A 99 8.23 -17.61 4.52
C LEU A 99 6.71 -17.65 4.43
N LEU A 100 6.12 -18.77 3.99
CA LEU A 100 4.68 -19.00 3.97
C LEU A 100 4.07 -18.87 5.38
N ASN A 101 4.68 -19.49 6.37
CA ASN A 101 4.21 -19.46 7.77
C ASN A 101 4.26 -18.03 8.35
N ARG A 102 5.27 -17.24 7.96
CA ARG A 102 5.48 -15.88 8.44
C ARG A 102 4.53 -14.89 7.77
N THR A 103 4.30 -15.00 6.46
CA THR A 103 3.58 -14.00 5.66
C THR A 103 2.16 -14.43 5.29
N GLY A 104 1.87 -15.73 5.29
CA GLY A 104 0.61 -16.30 4.79
C GLY A 104 0.51 -16.29 3.26
N HIS A 105 1.54 -15.85 2.54
CA HIS A 105 1.53 -15.73 1.09
C HIS A 105 2.01 -17.00 0.40
N SER A 106 1.14 -17.58 -0.44
CA SER A 106 1.43 -18.82 -1.19
C SER A 106 2.05 -18.57 -2.58
N THR A 107 2.18 -17.34 -2.99
CA THR A 107 2.88 -16.94 -4.23
C THR A 107 4.08 -16.09 -3.85
N MET A 108 5.26 -16.53 -4.24
CA MET A 108 6.53 -15.91 -3.88
C MET A 108 7.32 -15.62 -5.14
N ALA A 109 7.81 -14.41 -5.29
CA ALA A 109 8.69 -14.06 -6.40
C ALA A 109 10.10 -14.59 -6.14
N VAL A 110 10.74 -15.10 -7.18
CA VAL A 110 12.15 -15.49 -7.13
C VAL A 110 12.93 -14.42 -7.91
N THR A 111 13.76 -13.67 -7.19
CA THR A 111 14.58 -12.61 -7.76
C THR A 111 16.06 -12.92 -7.58
N ALA A 112 16.92 -12.27 -8.36
CA ALA A 112 18.35 -12.54 -8.34
C ALA A 112 19.00 -12.30 -6.97
N ASP A 113 18.47 -11.34 -6.21
CA ASP A 113 19.01 -10.90 -4.92
C ASP A 113 18.04 -11.08 -3.74
N GLY A 114 16.86 -11.67 -3.98
CA GLY A 114 15.82 -11.84 -2.95
C GLY A 114 15.10 -10.55 -2.56
N THR A 115 15.30 -9.46 -3.28
CA THR A 115 14.64 -8.18 -3.00
C THR A 115 13.34 -7.98 -3.79
N PRO A 116 12.42 -7.11 -3.33
CA PRO A 116 11.16 -6.81 -4.03
C PRO A 116 11.34 -6.25 -5.44
N ASN A 117 12.47 -5.60 -5.70
CA ASN A 117 12.77 -4.93 -6.97
C ASN A 117 13.93 -5.59 -7.73
N GLY A 118 14.36 -6.78 -7.32
CA GLY A 118 15.40 -7.55 -7.98
C GLY A 118 14.96 -8.07 -9.34
N LYS A 119 15.93 -8.47 -10.18
CA LYS A 119 15.66 -9.09 -11.46
C LYS A 119 14.83 -10.36 -11.28
N LEU A 120 13.68 -10.43 -11.94
CA LEU A 120 12.77 -11.56 -11.83
C LEU A 120 13.36 -12.81 -12.53
N LEU A 121 13.52 -13.89 -11.77
CA LEU A 121 14.04 -15.18 -12.26
C LEU A 121 12.96 -16.26 -12.32
N GLY A 122 11.89 -16.10 -11.55
CA GLY A 122 10.81 -17.08 -11.50
C GLY A 122 9.75 -16.77 -10.46
N ILE A 123 8.85 -17.71 -10.28
CA ILE A 123 7.81 -17.67 -9.22
C ILE A 123 7.68 -19.06 -8.61
N VAL A 124 7.45 -19.09 -7.29
CA VAL A 124 7.05 -20.29 -6.54
C VAL A 124 5.60 -20.13 -6.09
N THR A 125 4.82 -21.16 -6.30
CA THR A 125 3.45 -21.28 -5.79
C THR A 125 3.24 -22.61 -5.09
N ALA A 126 2.16 -22.77 -4.32
CA ALA A 126 1.81 -24.03 -3.66
C ALA A 126 1.60 -25.23 -4.61
N ARG A 127 1.60 -25.01 -5.93
CA ARG A 127 1.50 -26.05 -6.95
C ARG A 127 2.86 -26.61 -7.40
N ASP A 128 3.93 -25.93 -7.07
CA ASP A 128 5.27 -26.23 -7.55
C ASP A 128 6.02 -27.24 -6.66
N TYR A 129 5.51 -27.53 -5.45
CA TYR A 129 6.11 -28.46 -4.50
C TYR A 129 5.06 -29.29 -3.75
N ARG A 130 5.51 -30.40 -3.20
CA ARG A 130 4.69 -31.30 -2.37
C ARG A 130 5.41 -31.62 -1.07
N THR A 131 4.97 -31.05 0.03
CA THR A 131 5.56 -31.22 1.37
C THR A 131 5.63 -32.67 1.85
N SER A 132 4.78 -33.55 1.30
CA SER A 132 4.79 -34.98 1.64
C SER A 132 5.79 -35.83 0.84
N ARG A 133 6.47 -35.27 -0.16
CA ARG A 133 7.32 -35.99 -1.10
C ARG A 133 8.65 -35.30 -1.39
N ASP A 134 8.69 -33.99 -1.38
CA ASP A 134 9.89 -33.21 -1.68
C ASP A 134 10.74 -33.05 -0.40
N GLU A 135 12.04 -33.16 -0.53
CA GLU A 135 12.98 -32.90 0.56
C GLU A 135 13.04 -31.43 0.91
N LEU A 136 13.10 -31.10 2.20
CA LEU A 136 13.14 -29.70 2.67
C LEU A 136 14.38 -28.93 2.17
N THR A 137 15.47 -29.67 1.87
CA THR A 137 16.73 -29.12 1.35
C THR A 137 16.72 -28.85 -0.16
N LYS A 138 15.66 -29.27 -0.87
CA LYS A 138 15.52 -29.07 -2.32
C LYS A 138 15.56 -27.57 -2.65
N LYS A 139 16.39 -27.20 -3.63
CA LYS A 139 16.58 -25.80 -4.02
C LYS A 139 15.39 -25.26 -4.80
N VAL A 140 15.06 -23.98 -4.58
CA VAL A 140 13.99 -23.24 -5.29
C VAL A 140 14.20 -23.32 -6.81
N ALA A 141 15.43 -23.21 -7.29
CA ALA A 141 15.76 -23.33 -8.70
C ALA A 141 15.28 -24.64 -9.35
N GLU A 142 15.10 -25.71 -8.58
CA GLU A 142 14.72 -27.03 -9.10
C GLU A 142 13.21 -27.19 -9.29
N PHE A 143 12.41 -26.37 -8.62
CA PHE A 143 10.95 -26.51 -8.66
C PHE A 143 10.19 -25.22 -8.98
N MET A 144 10.84 -24.05 -8.97
CA MET A 144 10.18 -22.80 -9.37
C MET A 144 9.69 -22.87 -10.81
N THR A 145 8.66 -22.09 -11.13
CA THR A 145 8.35 -21.77 -12.52
C THR A 145 9.35 -20.72 -13.00
N PRO A 146 10.27 -21.04 -13.92
CA PRO A 146 11.33 -20.12 -14.35
C PRO A 146 10.77 -19.00 -15.23
N TYR A 147 11.51 -17.89 -15.33
CA TYR A 147 11.10 -16.68 -16.04
C TYR A 147 10.65 -16.93 -17.49
N GLU A 148 11.32 -17.82 -18.22
CA GLU A 148 11.03 -18.15 -19.62
C GLU A 148 9.65 -18.76 -19.84
N ARG A 149 9.06 -19.29 -18.76
CA ARG A 149 7.73 -19.89 -18.75
C ARG A 149 6.66 -18.98 -18.14
N LEU A 150 7.07 -17.79 -17.63
CA LEU A 150 6.16 -16.84 -17.03
C LEU A 150 5.52 -15.95 -18.09
N ILE A 151 4.27 -15.64 -17.86
CA ILE A 151 3.61 -14.51 -18.52
C ILE A 151 3.78 -13.31 -17.58
N VAL A 152 4.29 -12.21 -18.11
CA VAL A 152 4.59 -11.00 -17.37
C VAL A 152 3.90 -9.79 -18.00
N GLY A 153 3.48 -8.84 -17.19
CA GLY A 153 3.07 -7.51 -17.65
C GLY A 153 4.28 -6.56 -17.64
N LYS A 154 4.21 -5.52 -18.44
CA LYS A 154 5.25 -4.48 -18.51
C LYS A 154 4.89 -3.29 -17.62
N GLU A 155 5.87 -2.51 -17.27
CA GLU A 155 5.67 -1.21 -16.64
C GLU A 155 4.65 -0.37 -17.42
N GLY A 156 3.72 0.29 -16.72
CA GLY A 156 2.60 1.02 -17.33
C GLY A 156 1.35 0.17 -17.63
N THR A 157 1.39 -1.15 -17.45
CA THR A 157 0.20 -2.00 -17.54
C THR A 157 -0.87 -1.51 -16.56
N THR A 158 -2.08 -1.25 -17.06
CA THR A 158 -3.22 -0.88 -16.20
C THR A 158 -3.79 -2.11 -15.48
N LEU A 159 -4.48 -1.92 -14.37
CA LEU A 159 -5.10 -3.02 -13.62
C LEU A 159 -6.09 -3.81 -14.51
N LYS A 160 -6.85 -3.13 -15.36
CA LYS A 160 -7.74 -3.77 -16.32
C LYS A 160 -6.96 -4.65 -17.30
N ALA A 161 -5.91 -4.11 -17.93
CA ALA A 161 -5.08 -4.88 -18.88
C ALA A 161 -4.40 -6.07 -18.19
N ALA A 162 -3.89 -5.89 -16.97
CA ALA A 162 -3.33 -6.99 -16.18
C ALA A 162 -4.37 -8.07 -15.89
N ASN A 163 -5.59 -7.68 -15.55
CA ASN A 163 -6.69 -8.61 -15.32
C ASN A 163 -7.11 -9.35 -16.61
N ASP A 164 -7.16 -8.67 -17.75
CA ASP A 164 -7.47 -9.31 -19.04
C ASP A 164 -6.42 -10.40 -19.37
N ILE A 165 -5.13 -10.13 -19.16
CA ILE A 165 -4.04 -11.11 -19.29
C ILE A 165 -4.22 -12.28 -18.33
N ILE A 166 -4.53 -11.99 -17.06
CA ILE A 166 -4.78 -13.04 -16.03
C ILE A 166 -5.91 -13.98 -16.46
N TRP A 167 -7.01 -13.44 -16.99
CA TRP A 167 -8.15 -14.23 -17.45
C TRP A 167 -7.86 -15.03 -18.70
N GLU A 168 -7.25 -14.43 -19.72
CA GLU A 168 -6.88 -15.05 -20.99
C GLU A 168 -5.98 -16.27 -20.75
N HIS A 169 -4.98 -16.11 -19.90
CA HIS A 169 -3.99 -17.16 -19.62
C HIS A 169 -4.31 -18.00 -18.37
N LYS A 170 -5.47 -17.80 -17.75
CA LYS A 170 -5.92 -18.55 -16.56
C LYS A 170 -4.93 -18.51 -15.40
N LEU A 171 -4.30 -17.36 -15.18
CA LEU A 171 -3.32 -17.15 -14.12
C LEU A 171 -4.00 -16.83 -12.79
N ASN A 172 -3.27 -17.04 -11.69
CA ASN A 172 -3.66 -16.54 -10.36
C ASN A 172 -2.97 -15.20 -10.03
N SER A 173 -1.82 -14.97 -10.61
CA SER A 173 -1.04 -13.74 -10.45
C SER A 173 -0.28 -13.41 -11.72
N LEU A 174 -0.01 -12.12 -11.92
CA LEU A 174 0.76 -11.59 -13.02
C LEU A 174 1.90 -10.71 -12.45
N PRO A 175 3.17 -11.07 -12.66
CA PRO A 175 4.27 -10.18 -12.36
C PRO A 175 4.29 -9.01 -13.34
N ILE A 176 4.55 -7.82 -12.82
CA ILE A 176 4.80 -6.61 -13.62
C ILE A 176 6.28 -6.27 -13.49
N ILE A 177 6.96 -6.16 -14.63
CA ILE A 177 8.40 -5.90 -14.70
C ILE A 177 8.69 -4.59 -15.42
N ASP A 178 9.84 -3.98 -15.11
CA ASP A 178 10.39 -2.84 -15.84
C ASP A 178 11.09 -3.28 -17.13
N LYS A 179 11.74 -2.32 -17.81
CA LYS A 179 12.45 -2.56 -19.08
C LYS A 179 13.70 -3.41 -18.92
N GLU A 180 14.28 -3.42 -17.73
CA GLU A 180 15.47 -4.17 -17.36
C GLU A 180 15.12 -5.60 -16.88
N GLY A 181 13.83 -5.90 -16.69
CA GLY A 181 13.32 -7.18 -16.20
C GLY A 181 13.27 -7.30 -14.70
N ASN A 182 13.35 -6.18 -13.96
CA ASN A 182 13.21 -6.18 -12.53
C ASN A 182 11.73 -6.20 -12.13
N LEU A 183 11.41 -6.93 -11.06
CA LEU A 183 10.06 -6.99 -10.52
C LEU A 183 9.65 -5.62 -9.98
N GLN A 184 8.45 -5.17 -10.34
CA GLN A 184 7.86 -3.94 -9.82
C GLN A 184 6.67 -4.27 -8.92
N TYR A 185 5.77 -5.11 -9.41
CA TYR A 185 4.54 -5.48 -8.71
C TYR A 185 4.13 -6.91 -9.02
N LEU A 186 3.29 -7.47 -8.15
CA LEU A 186 2.43 -8.62 -8.45
C LEU A 186 0.99 -8.14 -8.52
N VAL A 187 0.24 -8.60 -9.52
CA VAL A 187 -1.21 -8.39 -9.63
C VAL A 187 -1.89 -9.74 -9.41
N PHE A 188 -2.83 -9.81 -8.48
CA PHE A 188 -3.56 -11.03 -8.20
C PHE A 188 -4.98 -10.96 -8.75
N ARG A 189 -5.48 -12.10 -9.23
CA ARG A 189 -6.83 -12.23 -9.78
C ARG A 189 -7.92 -11.78 -8.79
N LYS A 190 -7.76 -12.07 -7.51
CA LYS A 190 -8.71 -11.70 -6.45
C LYS A 190 -8.80 -10.17 -6.24
N ASP A 191 -7.67 -9.47 -6.39
CA ASP A 191 -7.57 -8.05 -6.03
C ASP A 191 -8.35 -7.16 -7.03
N TYR A 192 -8.52 -7.61 -8.27
CA TYR A 192 -9.34 -6.88 -9.26
C TYR A 192 -10.80 -6.79 -8.88
N ALA A 193 -11.38 -7.87 -8.35
CA ALA A 193 -12.78 -7.87 -7.91
C ALA A 193 -12.98 -6.94 -6.71
N GLU A 194 -12.07 -7.00 -5.73
CA GLU A 194 -12.10 -6.13 -4.55
C GLU A 194 -11.95 -4.65 -4.90
N ASP A 195 -11.08 -4.31 -5.85
CA ASP A 195 -10.87 -2.92 -6.28
C ASP A 195 -12.07 -2.36 -7.03
N LYS A 196 -12.71 -3.17 -7.89
CA LYS A 196 -13.91 -2.77 -8.64
C LYS A 196 -15.12 -2.50 -7.73
N GLU A 197 -15.23 -3.21 -6.61
CA GLU A 197 -16.29 -3.01 -5.62
C GLU A 197 -16.05 -1.78 -4.75
N ASN A 198 -14.84 -1.24 -4.74
CA ASN A 198 -14.42 -0.20 -3.80
C ASN A 198 -14.59 1.23 -4.34
N SER A 199 -15.83 1.59 -4.70
CA SER A 199 -16.19 2.94 -5.20
C SER A 199 -16.03 4.07 -4.15
N ARG A 200 -15.71 3.71 -2.90
CA ARG A 200 -15.61 4.67 -1.78
C ARG A 200 -14.20 5.16 -1.50
N ALA A 201 -13.18 4.65 -2.19
CA ALA A 201 -11.79 5.02 -1.91
C ALA A 201 -11.57 6.53 -1.89
N LEU A 202 -10.84 7.01 -0.88
CA LEU A 202 -10.48 8.41 -0.75
C LEU A 202 -9.20 8.67 -1.56
N LEU A 203 -9.37 9.34 -2.69
CA LEU A 203 -8.31 9.58 -3.67
C LEU A 203 -8.08 11.08 -3.88
N ASP A 204 -6.83 11.45 -4.14
CA ASP A 204 -6.45 12.77 -4.60
C ASP A 204 -6.78 12.97 -6.11
N SER A 205 -6.44 14.14 -6.65
CA SER A 205 -6.65 14.48 -8.06
C SER A 205 -5.87 13.59 -9.04
N GLU A 206 -4.79 12.95 -8.58
CA GLU A 206 -3.97 12.02 -9.36
C GLU A 206 -4.37 10.56 -9.17
N LYS A 207 -5.49 10.32 -8.49
CA LYS A 207 -6.03 8.99 -8.14
C LYS A 207 -5.12 8.17 -7.23
N ARG A 208 -4.33 8.83 -6.38
CA ARG A 208 -3.54 8.20 -5.32
C ARG A 208 -4.33 8.27 -4.01
N TYR A 209 -4.09 7.32 -3.11
CA TYR A 209 -4.71 7.36 -1.78
C TYR A 209 -4.30 8.61 -1.01
N MET A 210 -5.27 9.23 -0.37
CA MET A 210 -5.04 10.38 0.50
C MET A 210 -4.56 9.93 1.88
N VAL A 211 -3.61 10.69 2.43
CA VAL A 211 -2.99 10.41 3.72
C VAL A 211 -2.65 11.69 4.46
N GLY A 212 -2.93 11.70 5.75
CA GLY A 212 -2.48 12.74 6.67
C GLY A 212 -1.23 12.32 7.45
N ALA A 213 -0.60 13.28 8.11
CA ALA A 213 0.51 13.04 9.03
C ALA A 213 0.39 13.90 10.28
N GLY A 214 0.68 13.30 11.44
CA GLY A 214 0.81 14.01 12.70
C GLY A 214 2.12 14.77 12.78
N ILE A 215 2.07 16.01 13.24
CA ILE A 215 3.24 16.83 13.52
C ILE A 215 3.18 17.36 14.94
N ASN A 216 4.32 17.70 15.51
CA ASN A 216 4.41 18.39 16.79
C ASN A 216 4.89 19.84 16.61
N SER A 217 4.90 20.60 17.70
CA SER A 217 5.32 22.00 17.70
C SER A 217 6.83 22.22 17.86
N ARG A 218 7.67 21.19 17.70
CA ARG A 218 9.12 21.29 17.93
C ARG A 218 9.95 21.25 16.66
N ASP A 219 9.63 20.30 15.77
CA ASP A 219 10.40 20.01 14.55
C ASP A 219 9.61 20.29 13.25
N TYR A 220 8.48 20.99 13.35
CA TYR A 220 7.57 21.24 12.23
C TYR A 220 8.28 21.93 11.05
N ALA A 221 9.25 22.82 11.31
CA ALA A 221 9.96 23.55 10.25
C ALA A 221 10.78 22.65 9.32
N GLU A 222 11.25 21.50 9.82
CA GLU A 222 11.97 20.50 9.04
C GLU A 222 11.02 19.36 8.56
N ARG A 223 10.11 18.96 9.43
CA ARG A 223 9.19 17.84 9.20
C ARG A 223 8.16 18.14 8.12
N VAL A 224 7.51 19.30 8.16
CA VAL A 224 6.45 19.64 7.19
C VAL A 224 6.96 19.67 5.76
N PRO A 225 8.11 20.33 5.45
CA PRO A 225 8.66 20.27 4.10
C PRO A 225 8.94 18.85 3.60
N ALA A 226 9.51 17.98 4.44
CA ALA A 226 9.77 16.58 4.08
C ALA A 226 8.48 15.80 3.81
N LEU A 227 7.43 16.03 4.60
CA LEU A 227 6.11 15.41 4.39
C LEU A 227 5.42 15.93 3.12
N VAL A 228 5.55 17.22 2.82
CA VAL A 228 5.02 17.83 1.58
C VAL A 228 5.72 17.24 0.36
N GLU A 229 7.05 17.11 0.40
CA GLU A 229 7.81 16.44 -0.66
C GLU A 229 7.39 14.97 -0.84
N ALA A 230 7.06 14.29 0.26
CA ALA A 230 6.53 12.93 0.22
C ALA A 230 5.09 12.84 -0.33
N GLY A 231 4.38 13.99 -0.45
CA GLY A 231 3.03 14.08 -1.01
C GLY A 231 1.90 13.99 0.02
N VAL A 232 2.12 14.37 1.27
CA VAL A 232 1.07 14.39 2.30
C VAL A 232 -0.09 15.32 1.90
N ASP A 233 -1.33 14.89 2.15
CA ASP A 233 -2.53 15.68 1.79
C ASP A 233 -2.98 16.60 2.93
N ALA A 234 -2.72 16.24 4.17
CA ALA A 234 -3.05 17.02 5.35
C ALA A 234 -2.05 16.80 6.46
N VAL A 235 -1.80 17.82 7.29
CA VAL A 235 -1.07 17.69 8.53
C VAL A 235 -1.99 18.00 9.70
N CYS A 236 -1.78 17.33 10.84
CA CYS A 236 -2.49 17.58 12.07
C CYS A 236 -1.48 17.83 13.19
N ILE A 237 -1.60 18.98 13.86
CA ILE A 237 -0.77 19.28 15.02
C ILE A 237 -1.28 18.42 16.19
N ASP A 238 -0.43 17.48 16.61
CA ASP A 238 -0.69 16.59 17.73
C ASP A 238 0.18 17.04 18.92
N SER A 239 -0.43 17.77 19.83
CA SER A 239 0.22 18.23 21.05
C SER A 239 -0.71 18.08 22.24
N SER A 240 -0.13 17.82 23.43
CA SER A 240 -0.88 17.72 24.68
C SER A 240 -1.48 19.05 25.15
N GLU A 241 -0.96 20.17 24.65
CA GLU A 241 -1.34 21.53 25.05
C GLU A 241 -1.73 22.35 23.83
N GLY A 242 -3.01 22.35 23.48
CA GLY A 242 -3.56 23.04 22.30
C GLY A 242 -3.60 24.57 22.40
N PHE A 243 -3.52 25.13 23.63
CA PHE A 243 -3.52 26.57 23.88
C PHE A 243 -2.16 27.02 24.38
N SER A 244 -1.16 26.98 23.48
CA SER A 244 0.20 27.40 23.77
C SER A 244 0.76 28.30 22.66
N GLU A 245 1.77 29.13 23.00
CA GLU A 245 2.47 29.95 22.01
C GLU A 245 3.14 29.08 20.95
N TRP A 246 3.69 27.93 21.33
CA TRP A 246 4.31 26.98 20.39
C TRP A 246 3.34 26.48 19.33
N GLN A 247 2.10 26.16 19.72
CA GLN A 247 1.11 25.76 18.75
C GLN A 247 0.67 26.94 17.87
N TYR A 248 0.54 28.13 18.45
CA TYR A 248 0.23 29.34 17.71
C TYR A 248 1.31 29.62 16.65
N ASP A 249 2.60 29.54 17.04
CA ASP A 249 3.73 29.74 16.12
C ASP A 249 3.76 28.70 15.02
N THR A 250 3.48 27.41 15.34
CA THR A 250 3.38 26.34 14.36
C THR A 250 2.26 26.60 13.33
N ILE A 251 1.09 27.09 13.79
CA ILE A 251 -0.03 27.43 12.89
C ILE A 251 0.30 28.64 12.01
N LYS A 252 1.05 29.60 12.54
CA LYS A 252 1.40 30.83 11.86
C LYS A 252 2.48 30.61 10.81
N TRP A 253 3.40 29.71 11.06
CA TRP A 253 4.46 29.32 10.13
C TRP A 253 3.90 28.64 8.89
#